data_28d32375378ca647b49183423d141f98
#
_entry.id   28d32375378ca647b49183423d141f98
#
_cell.length_a   1.000
_cell.length_b   1.000
_cell.length_c   1.000
_cell.angle_alpha   90.00
_cell.angle_beta   90.00
_cell.angle_gamma   90.00
#
_symmetry.space_group_name_H-M   'P 1'
#
loop_
_entity.id
_entity.type
_entity.pdbx_description
1 polymer ?
#
loop_
_entity_poly.entity_id
_entity_poly.type
_entity_poly.pdbx_seq_one_letter_code
_entity_poly.pdbx_strand_id
1 'polypeptide(L)'
;MDTLQKKLDFLLDKYSVETKAILKDCKTAVIDGNEIPLLSHRLERRFIELKNIVQGGTLVGISVMRVARIIEKGSDIYEALYRELDLCQYILGKKLVAVTVMQNDNTLNAIVTAQNGIVCTIEISATLEKGEIAKDKHEIISQRGIACDVVVDTQLKQDSIYLFGKENKKYTDVDFELYGLSIEKIAVVRAAFAVAQNGNYDEMLRIDSELKNLVDKAKLSAQTCERQVI
;
A
#
# COMPACT_ATOMS: atom_id res chain seq x y z
N MET A 1 0.77 -21.06 1.94
CA MET A 1 -0.67 -20.73 1.77
C MET A 1 -1.55 -21.42 2.81
N ASP A 2 -1.40 -22.71 3.08
CA ASP A 2 -2.28 -23.46 4.04
C ASP A 2 -2.42 -22.80 5.41
N THR A 3 -1.34 -22.23 5.96
CA THR A 3 -1.40 -21.54 7.26
C THR A 3 -2.24 -20.25 7.18
N LEU A 4 -2.13 -19.50 6.09
CA LEU A 4 -2.92 -18.28 5.89
C LEU A 4 -4.39 -18.62 5.68
N GLN A 5 -4.69 -19.66 4.89
CA GLN A 5 -6.06 -20.13 4.68
C GLN A 5 -6.71 -20.55 6.01
N LYS A 6 -6.05 -21.34 6.82
CA LYS A 6 -6.56 -21.73 8.15
C LYS A 6 -6.86 -20.54 9.05
N LYS A 7 -6.05 -19.47 8.95
CA LYS A 7 -6.28 -18.24 9.72
C LYS A 7 -7.45 -17.44 9.16
N LEU A 8 -7.64 -17.42 7.84
CA LEU A 8 -8.82 -16.82 7.21
C LEU A 8 -10.09 -17.58 7.59
N ASP A 9 -10.09 -18.92 7.48
CA ASP A 9 -11.22 -19.77 7.87
C ASP A 9 -11.60 -19.56 9.34
N PHE A 10 -10.61 -19.46 10.23
CA PHE A 10 -10.84 -19.15 11.64
C PHE A 10 -11.54 -17.79 11.83
N LEU A 11 -11.17 -16.73 11.08
CA LEU A 11 -11.84 -15.44 11.18
C LEU A 11 -13.27 -15.50 10.64
N LEU A 12 -13.46 -16.14 9.48
CA LEU A 12 -14.80 -16.32 8.88
C LEU A 12 -15.76 -17.01 9.84
N ASP A 13 -15.30 -18.11 10.44
CA ASP A 13 -16.04 -18.90 11.43
C ASP A 13 -16.35 -18.07 12.70
N LYS A 14 -15.32 -17.44 13.28
CA LYS A 14 -15.43 -16.65 14.50
C LYS A 14 -16.43 -15.50 14.39
N TYR A 15 -16.49 -14.86 13.23
CA TYR A 15 -17.37 -13.72 12.99
C TYR A 15 -18.64 -14.10 12.21
N SER A 16 -18.90 -15.40 12.04
CA SER A 16 -20.10 -15.90 11.36
C SER A 16 -20.31 -15.34 9.96
N VAL A 17 -19.20 -15.21 9.20
CA VAL A 17 -19.23 -14.78 7.80
C VAL A 17 -19.46 -16.01 6.92
N GLU A 18 -20.64 -16.10 6.31
CA GLU A 18 -21.03 -17.28 5.47
C GLU A 18 -20.34 -17.34 4.12
N THR A 19 -19.71 -16.26 3.69
CA THR A 19 -19.01 -16.13 2.42
C THR A 19 -17.81 -17.06 2.34
N LYS A 20 -17.71 -17.81 1.24
CA LYS A 20 -16.53 -18.66 0.98
C LYS A 20 -15.40 -17.83 0.40
N ALA A 21 -14.25 -17.83 1.09
CA ALA A 21 -13.05 -17.12 0.64
C ALA A 21 -11.84 -18.06 0.65
N ILE A 22 -11.16 -18.14 -0.48
CA ILE A 22 -9.96 -18.99 -0.68
C ILE A 22 -8.82 -18.09 -1.14
N LEU A 23 -7.74 -18.06 -0.38
CA LEU A 23 -6.52 -17.33 -0.77
C LEU A 23 -5.82 -18.07 -1.92
N LYS A 24 -5.72 -17.44 -3.08
CA LYS A 24 -4.99 -17.94 -4.23
C LYS A 24 -3.48 -17.68 -4.07
N ASP A 25 -3.17 -16.47 -3.66
CA ASP A 25 -1.83 -16.00 -3.32
C ASP A 25 -1.90 -14.84 -2.30
N CYS A 26 -0.82 -14.08 -2.13
CA CYS A 26 -0.79 -12.92 -1.23
C CYS A 26 -1.46 -11.66 -1.83
N LYS A 27 -1.95 -11.71 -3.06
CA LYS A 27 -2.52 -10.57 -3.79
C LYS A 27 -3.97 -10.79 -4.22
N THR A 28 -4.40 -12.04 -4.30
CA THR A 28 -5.72 -12.42 -4.81
C THR A 28 -6.38 -13.47 -3.94
N ALA A 29 -7.69 -13.37 -3.82
CA ALA A 29 -8.53 -14.41 -3.22
C ALA A 29 -9.69 -14.73 -4.17
N VAL A 30 -10.17 -15.97 -4.13
CA VAL A 30 -11.44 -16.36 -4.74
C VAL A 30 -12.52 -16.23 -3.67
N ILE A 31 -13.45 -15.32 -3.85
CA ILE A 31 -14.52 -15.04 -2.91
C ILE A 31 -15.85 -15.21 -3.63
N ASP A 32 -16.69 -16.14 -3.16
CA ASP A 32 -17.93 -16.56 -3.82
C ASP A 32 -17.76 -16.86 -5.31
N GLY A 33 -16.64 -17.50 -5.68
CA GLY A 33 -16.33 -17.89 -7.05
C GLY A 33 -15.70 -16.78 -7.92
N ASN A 34 -15.60 -15.56 -7.41
CA ASN A 34 -14.96 -14.43 -8.10
C ASN A 34 -13.51 -14.23 -7.64
N GLU A 35 -12.60 -14.04 -8.58
CA GLU A 35 -11.21 -13.69 -8.25
C GLU A 35 -11.11 -12.20 -7.92
N ILE A 36 -10.81 -11.88 -6.67
CA ILE A 36 -10.80 -10.52 -6.13
C ILE A 36 -9.38 -10.11 -5.78
N PRO A 37 -8.90 -8.95 -6.24
CA PRO A 37 -7.61 -8.41 -5.83
C PRO A 37 -7.62 -7.97 -4.37
N LEU A 38 -6.57 -8.32 -3.65
CA LEU A 38 -6.37 -7.92 -2.26
C LEU A 38 -5.39 -6.75 -2.20
N LEU A 39 -5.87 -5.56 -1.92
CA LEU A 39 -5.03 -4.38 -1.68
C LEU A 39 -4.56 -4.39 -0.22
N SER A 40 -3.86 -5.46 0.18
CA SER A 40 -3.52 -5.75 1.56
C SER A 40 -2.66 -4.67 2.21
N HIS A 41 -1.79 -4.01 1.45
CA HIS A 41 -0.98 -2.89 1.92
C HIS A 41 -1.81 -1.74 2.52
N ARG A 42 -3.07 -1.55 2.11
CA ARG A 42 -3.97 -0.56 2.72
C ARG A 42 -4.29 -0.83 4.19
N LEU A 43 -4.10 -2.07 4.65
CA LEU A 43 -4.35 -2.49 6.03
C LEU A 43 -3.09 -2.43 6.91
N GLU A 44 -1.95 -2.05 6.36
CA GLU A 44 -0.78 -1.71 7.17
C GLU A 44 -1.12 -0.48 8.02
N ARG A 45 -0.94 -0.59 9.33
CA ARG A 45 -1.34 0.46 10.27
C ARG A 45 -0.76 1.84 9.94
N ARG A 46 0.50 1.90 9.51
CA ARG A 46 1.16 3.15 9.12
C ARG A 46 0.41 3.88 8.00
N PHE A 47 -0.16 3.16 7.03
CA PHE A 47 -0.92 3.77 5.94
C PHE A 47 -2.34 4.17 6.35
N ILE A 48 -2.95 3.41 7.26
CA ILE A 48 -4.22 3.81 7.89
C ILE A 48 -4.03 5.12 8.65
N GLU A 49 -2.96 5.23 9.45
CA GLU A 49 -2.67 6.45 10.21
C GLU A 49 -2.32 7.63 9.30
N LEU A 50 -1.49 7.44 8.26
CA LEU A 50 -1.24 8.51 7.27
C LEU A 50 -2.53 8.98 6.60
N LYS A 51 -3.40 8.07 6.20
CA LYS A 51 -4.72 8.39 5.65
C LYS A 51 -5.55 9.21 6.65
N ASN A 52 -5.60 8.78 7.90
CA ASN A 52 -6.36 9.49 8.96
C ASN A 52 -5.82 10.91 9.18
N ILE A 53 -4.50 11.09 9.21
CA ILE A 53 -3.83 12.39 9.31
C ILE A 53 -4.19 13.30 8.14
N VAL A 54 -4.16 12.77 6.92
CA VAL A 54 -4.43 13.53 5.69
C VAL A 54 -5.91 13.85 5.55
N GLN A 55 -6.77 12.85 5.63
CA GLN A 55 -8.20 13.02 5.39
C GLN A 55 -8.94 13.58 6.60
N GLY A 56 -8.40 13.41 7.80
CA GLY A 56 -8.90 14.03 9.03
C GLY A 56 -8.56 15.51 9.18
N GLY A 57 -7.84 16.11 8.22
CA GLY A 57 -7.55 17.55 8.21
C GLY A 57 -6.46 18.00 9.19
N THR A 58 -5.68 17.08 9.75
CA THR A 58 -4.54 17.41 10.63
C THR A 58 -3.46 18.18 9.85
N LEU A 59 -3.25 17.81 8.59
CA LEU A 59 -2.37 18.53 7.68
C LEU A 59 -3.16 19.51 6.81
N VAL A 60 -2.75 20.76 6.80
CA VAL A 60 -3.36 21.83 6.01
C VAL A 60 -2.43 22.24 4.86
N GLY A 61 -3.00 22.42 3.67
CA GLY A 61 -2.22 22.85 2.50
C GLY A 61 -1.19 21.82 2.06
N ILE A 62 -1.62 20.56 1.89
CA ILE A 62 -0.76 19.49 1.35
C ILE A 62 -0.38 19.84 -0.08
N SER A 63 0.93 19.81 -0.35
CA SER A 63 1.49 20.16 -1.67
C SER A 63 2.10 18.96 -2.38
N VAL A 64 2.80 18.10 -1.66
CA VAL A 64 3.55 16.98 -2.23
C VAL A 64 3.40 15.73 -1.35
N MET A 65 3.29 14.57 -2.00
CA MET A 65 3.55 13.28 -1.39
C MET A 65 4.80 12.66 -2.04
N ARG A 66 5.76 12.23 -1.24
CA ARG A 66 7.00 11.59 -1.70
C ARG A 66 7.03 10.14 -1.25
N VAL A 67 7.39 9.27 -2.17
CA VAL A 67 7.52 7.84 -1.95
C VAL A 67 8.88 7.39 -2.43
N ALA A 68 9.62 6.69 -1.58
CA ALA A 68 10.83 5.97 -1.96
C ALA A 68 10.64 4.49 -1.62
N ARG A 69 10.96 3.59 -2.56
CA ARG A 69 10.87 2.14 -2.36
C ARG A 69 12.07 1.43 -2.98
N ILE A 70 12.68 0.55 -2.18
CA ILE A 70 13.78 -0.29 -2.63
C ILE A 70 13.33 -1.75 -2.55
N ILE A 71 13.43 -2.46 -3.66
CA ILE A 71 13.00 -3.85 -3.81
C ILE A 71 14.16 -4.74 -4.26
N GLU A 72 13.99 -6.04 -4.16
CA GLU A 72 14.97 -7.04 -4.59
C GLU A 72 15.26 -6.90 -6.09
N LYS A 73 16.53 -7.05 -6.46
CA LYS A 73 16.99 -7.04 -7.85
C LYS A 73 16.29 -8.11 -8.67
N GLY A 74 15.75 -7.71 -9.82
CA GLY A 74 14.97 -8.60 -10.70
C GLY A 74 13.48 -8.69 -10.36
N SER A 75 13.02 -8.00 -9.32
CA SER A 75 11.58 -7.84 -9.06
C SER A 75 10.93 -6.94 -10.10
N ASP A 76 9.63 -7.13 -10.33
CA ASP A 76 8.86 -6.28 -11.25
C ASP A 76 8.67 -4.87 -10.65
N ILE A 77 9.34 -3.90 -11.25
CA ILE A 77 9.24 -2.48 -10.86
C ILE A 77 7.81 -1.94 -11.05
N TYR A 78 7.08 -2.39 -12.06
CA TYR A 78 5.71 -1.93 -12.30
C TYR A 78 4.71 -2.52 -11.31
N GLU A 79 4.98 -3.68 -10.77
CA GLU A 79 4.22 -4.20 -9.64
C GLU A 79 4.44 -3.34 -8.38
N ALA A 80 5.68 -2.94 -8.12
CA ALA A 80 5.96 -2.01 -7.04
C ALA A 80 5.28 -0.65 -7.30
N LEU A 81 5.30 -0.16 -8.54
CA LEU A 81 4.61 1.08 -8.92
C LEU A 81 3.09 0.97 -8.71
N TYR A 82 2.47 -0.15 -9.07
CA TYR A 82 1.04 -0.40 -8.83
C TYR A 82 0.67 -0.18 -7.36
N ARG A 83 1.45 -0.76 -6.44
CA ARG A 83 1.25 -0.58 -4.99
C ARG A 83 1.37 0.88 -4.56
N GLU A 84 2.38 1.59 -5.03
CA GLU A 84 2.61 2.97 -4.62
C GLU A 84 1.59 3.95 -5.23
N LEU A 85 1.12 3.70 -6.45
CA LEU A 85 0.01 4.45 -7.06
C LEU A 85 -1.28 4.27 -6.25
N ASP A 86 -1.56 3.05 -5.80
CA ASP A 86 -2.70 2.77 -4.94
C ASP A 86 -2.59 3.51 -3.60
N LEU A 87 -1.43 3.44 -2.95
CA LEU A 87 -1.20 4.15 -1.68
C LEU A 87 -1.34 5.67 -1.83
N CYS A 88 -0.87 6.24 -2.93
CA CYS A 88 -1.09 7.67 -3.20
C CYS A 88 -2.59 8.01 -3.25
N GLN A 89 -3.39 7.22 -3.99
CA GLN A 89 -4.84 7.44 -4.05
C GLN A 89 -5.52 7.20 -2.69
N TYR A 90 -5.14 6.12 -2.01
CA TYR A 90 -5.73 5.72 -0.72
C TYR A 90 -5.47 6.75 0.37
N ILE A 91 -4.23 7.21 0.52
CA ILE A 91 -3.84 8.16 1.56
C ILE A 91 -4.41 9.55 1.27
N LEU A 92 -4.28 10.03 0.03
CA LEU A 92 -4.78 11.36 -0.35
C LEU A 92 -6.31 11.42 -0.47
N GLY A 93 -6.99 10.28 -0.65
CA GLY A 93 -8.43 10.23 -0.94
C GLY A 93 -8.79 10.92 -2.26
N LYS A 94 -7.87 10.91 -3.24
CA LYS A 94 -8.02 11.59 -4.54
C LYS A 94 -7.55 10.69 -5.67
N LYS A 95 -8.24 10.78 -6.83
CA LYS A 95 -7.80 10.09 -8.04
C LYS A 95 -6.55 10.74 -8.62
N LEU A 96 -5.70 9.93 -9.21
CA LEU A 96 -4.56 10.38 -10.00
C LEU A 96 -5.02 10.65 -11.43
N VAL A 97 -4.54 11.73 -12.03
CA VAL A 97 -5.03 12.22 -13.34
C VAL A 97 -3.96 12.32 -14.40
N ALA A 98 -2.69 12.25 -14.05
CA ALA A 98 -1.59 12.24 -15.01
C ALA A 98 -0.35 11.60 -14.41
N VAL A 99 0.49 11.03 -15.27
CA VAL A 99 1.77 10.41 -14.90
C VAL A 99 2.85 10.74 -15.92
N THR A 100 4.04 11.01 -15.43
CA THR A 100 5.28 11.10 -16.20
C THR A 100 6.31 10.17 -15.57
N VAL A 101 6.96 9.33 -16.37
CA VAL A 101 7.91 8.33 -15.89
C VAL A 101 9.25 8.49 -16.58
N MET A 102 10.31 8.39 -15.79
CA MET A 102 11.69 8.19 -16.25
C MET A 102 12.18 6.87 -15.68
N GLN A 103 12.75 6.03 -16.52
CA GLN A 103 13.16 4.68 -16.13
C GLN A 103 14.51 4.32 -16.75
N ASN A 104 15.29 3.53 -16.01
CA ASN A 104 16.40 2.73 -16.53
C ASN A 104 16.23 1.27 -16.08
N ASP A 105 17.24 0.42 -16.28
CA ASP A 105 17.15 -1.02 -16.05
C ASP A 105 16.69 -1.39 -14.62
N ASN A 106 17.10 -0.64 -13.62
CA ASN A 106 16.90 -0.98 -12.21
C ASN A 106 16.15 0.10 -11.40
N THR A 107 15.83 1.23 -12.01
CA THR A 107 15.17 2.34 -11.29
C THR A 107 14.06 2.96 -12.10
N LEU A 108 13.04 3.43 -11.40
CA LEU A 108 11.91 4.14 -11.97
C LEU A 108 11.61 5.38 -11.11
N ASN A 109 11.45 6.50 -11.77
CA ASN A 109 10.96 7.75 -11.18
C ASN A 109 9.63 8.12 -11.84
N ALA A 110 8.56 8.22 -11.06
CA ALA A 110 7.27 8.66 -11.53
C ALA A 110 6.85 9.96 -10.84
N ILE A 111 6.44 10.94 -11.64
CA ILE A 111 5.76 12.15 -11.16
C ILE A 111 4.28 12.00 -11.51
N VAL A 112 3.44 11.99 -10.51
CA VAL A 112 2.00 11.74 -10.65
C VAL A 112 1.24 12.93 -10.11
N THR A 113 0.18 13.36 -10.78
CA THR A 113 -0.67 14.47 -10.34
C THR A 113 -2.01 13.95 -9.89
N ALA A 114 -2.46 14.35 -8.70
CA ALA A 114 -3.80 14.08 -8.20
C ALA A 114 -4.79 15.17 -8.64
N GLN A 115 -6.10 14.87 -8.62
CA GLN A 115 -7.18 15.77 -9.06
C GLN A 115 -7.16 17.16 -8.42
N ASN A 116 -6.66 17.28 -7.19
CA ASN A 116 -6.57 18.55 -6.46
C ASN A 116 -5.24 19.30 -6.67
N GLY A 117 -4.42 18.86 -7.63
CA GLY A 117 -3.13 19.46 -7.96
C GLY A 117 -1.97 19.01 -7.06
N ILE A 118 -2.20 18.14 -6.07
CA ILE A 118 -1.11 17.56 -5.29
C ILE A 118 -0.22 16.70 -6.22
N VAL A 119 1.09 16.89 -6.11
CA VAL A 119 2.07 16.13 -6.86
C VAL A 119 2.57 14.97 -6.00
N CYS A 120 2.55 13.75 -6.55
CA CYS A 120 3.21 12.60 -5.94
C CYS A 120 4.49 12.29 -6.71
N THR A 121 5.61 12.14 -6.00
CA THR A 121 6.86 11.63 -6.57
C THR A 121 7.09 10.21 -6.04
N ILE A 122 7.30 9.27 -6.94
CA ILE A 122 7.50 7.85 -6.60
C ILE A 122 8.85 7.42 -7.17
N GLU A 123 9.76 7.05 -6.28
CA GLU A 123 11.09 6.58 -6.60
C GLU A 123 11.21 5.10 -6.25
N ILE A 124 11.44 4.25 -7.25
CA ILE A 124 11.58 2.80 -7.07
C ILE A 124 12.94 2.36 -7.55
N SER A 125 13.64 1.58 -6.73
CA SER A 125 14.95 0.99 -7.06
C SER A 125 14.95 -0.52 -6.81
N ALA A 126 15.23 -1.31 -7.83
CA ALA A 126 15.35 -2.77 -7.76
C ALA A 126 16.83 -3.17 -7.58
N THR A 127 17.39 -2.88 -6.40
CA THR A 127 18.83 -3.00 -6.13
C THR A 127 19.17 -3.81 -4.87
N LEU A 128 18.19 -4.25 -4.08
CA LEU A 128 18.44 -5.09 -2.91
C LEU A 128 18.95 -6.47 -3.34
N GLU A 129 19.81 -7.03 -2.53
CA GLU A 129 20.27 -8.41 -2.72
C GLU A 129 19.16 -9.41 -2.45
N LYS A 130 19.33 -10.62 -2.97
CA LYS A 130 18.34 -11.69 -2.83
C LYS A 130 18.08 -12.02 -1.37
N GLY A 131 16.80 -11.98 -0.97
CA GLY A 131 16.35 -12.29 0.38
C GLY A 131 16.36 -11.09 1.34
N GLU A 132 16.80 -9.92 0.91
CA GLU A 132 16.62 -8.70 1.70
C GLU A 132 15.16 -8.23 1.68
N ILE A 133 14.72 -7.71 2.83
CA ILE A 133 13.36 -7.18 2.96
C ILE A 133 13.27 -5.82 2.25
N ALA A 134 12.24 -5.66 1.43
CA ALA A 134 11.95 -4.38 0.79
C ALA A 134 11.86 -3.24 1.81
N LYS A 135 12.40 -2.09 1.43
CA LYS A 135 12.41 -0.87 2.26
C LYS A 135 11.59 0.19 1.56
N ASP A 136 10.79 0.92 2.31
CA ASP A 136 10.00 2.02 1.77
C ASP A 136 9.91 3.19 2.75
N LYS A 137 9.57 4.37 2.22
CA LYS A 137 9.37 5.59 2.96
C LYS A 137 8.31 6.43 2.27
N HIS A 138 7.35 6.92 3.05
CA HIS A 138 6.28 7.79 2.58
C HIS A 138 6.29 9.08 3.38
N GLU A 139 6.33 10.21 2.69
CA GLU A 139 6.33 11.55 3.28
C GLU A 139 5.23 12.40 2.65
N ILE A 140 4.49 13.10 3.48
CA ILE A 140 3.44 14.03 3.05
C ILE A 140 3.84 15.41 3.52
N ILE A 141 4.14 16.29 2.55
CA ILE A 141 4.61 17.64 2.78
C ILE A 141 3.43 18.59 2.71
N SER A 142 3.26 19.36 3.76
CA SER A 142 2.19 20.33 3.91
C SER A 142 2.73 21.70 4.32
N GLN A 143 1.87 22.70 4.30
CA GLN A 143 2.20 24.06 4.71
C GLN A 143 2.70 24.16 6.16
N ARG A 144 2.31 23.23 7.05
CA ARG A 144 2.60 23.29 8.49
C ARG A 144 3.48 22.14 9.01
N GLY A 145 4.01 21.31 8.13
CA GLY A 145 4.87 20.21 8.56
C GLY A 145 4.91 19.04 7.59
N ILE A 146 5.55 17.98 8.03
CA ILE A 146 5.74 16.74 7.27
C ILE A 146 5.21 15.59 8.12
N ALA A 147 4.32 14.77 7.54
CA ALA A 147 4.00 13.44 8.09
C ALA A 147 4.84 12.39 7.37
N CYS A 148 5.38 11.44 8.12
CA CYS A 148 6.24 10.39 7.58
C CYS A 148 5.96 9.07 8.31
N ASP A 149 5.99 7.96 7.57
CA ASP A 149 5.81 6.61 8.10
C ASP A 149 7.11 5.98 8.66
N VAL A 150 8.25 6.63 8.44
CA VAL A 150 9.56 6.19 8.94
C VAL A 150 9.95 7.02 10.15
N VAL A 151 10.26 6.35 11.25
CA VAL A 151 10.84 6.98 12.44
C VAL A 151 12.31 7.35 12.15
N VAL A 152 12.78 8.46 12.69
CA VAL A 152 14.13 9.00 12.44
C VAL A 152 15.25 8.03 12.85
N ASP A 153 14.98 7.12 13.78
CA ASP A 153 15.91 6.07 14.17
C ASP A 153 15.72 4.82 13.31
N THR A 154 16.60 4.65 12.33
CA THR A 154 16.61 3.50 11.41
C THR A 154 16.92 2.15 12.06
N GLN A 155 17.30 2.11 13.34
CA GLN A 155 17.55 0.88 14.08
C GLN A 155 16.28 0.27 14.64
N LEU A 156 15.16 0.98 14.59
CA LEU A 156 13.88 0.52 15.12
C LEU A 156 13.03 -0.12 14.02
N LYS A 157 12.41 -1.26 14.35
CA LYS A 157 11.46 -1.90 13.43
C LYS A 157 10.29 -0.95 13.15
N GLN A 158 9.97 -0.75 11.88
CA GLN A 158 8.94 0.18 11.41
C GLN A 158 7.49 -0.23 11.81
N ASP A 159 7.32 -1.41 12.34
CA ASP A 159 6.06 -2.00 12.78
C ASP A 159 5.68 -1.64 14.24
N SER A 160 6.42 -0.74 14.88
CA SER A 160 6.20 -0.35 16.27
C SER A 160 5.62 1.06 16.36
N ILE A 161 4.75 1.25 17.36
CA ILE A 161 4.27 2.58 17.75
C ILE A 161 5.10 3.04 18.92
N TYR A 162 5.57 4.27 18.83
CA TYR A 162 6.30 4.96 19.88
C TYR A 162 5.42 6.06 20.43
N LEU A 163 5.17 6.02 21.72
CA LEU A 163 4.53 7.10 22.47
C LEU A 163 5.62 7.83 23.28
N PHE A 164 5.91 9.05 22.88
CA PHE A 164 6.80 9.94 23.60
C PHE A 164 5.99 10.81 24.56
N GLY A 165 6.10 10.54 25.85
CA GLY A 165 5.37 11.24 26.91
C GLY A 165 6.23 11.38 28.16
N LYS A 166 5.60 11.48 29.34
CA LYS A 166 6.33 11.41 30.64
C LYS A 166 7.12 10.11 30.75
N GLU A 167 6.60 9.03 30.18
CA GLU A 167 7.27 7.75 30.00
C GLU A 167 7.21 7.41 28.50
N ASN A 168 8.34 7.01 27.92
CA ASN A 168 8.39 6.54 26.55
C ASN A 168 7.86 5.11 26.50
N LYS A 169 6.83 4.86 25.71
CA LYS A 169 6.24 3.54 25.53
C LYS A 169 6.37 3.09 24.09
N LYS A 170 6.70 1.81 23.91
CA LYS A 170 6.76 1.13 22.62
C LYS A 170 5.68 0.07 22.58
N TYR A 171 4.87 0.08 21.52
CA TYR A 171 3.91 -0.97 21.23
C TYR A 171 4.27 -1.62 19.92
N THR A 172 4.46 -2.95 19.95
CA THR A 172 4.53 -3.74 18.73
C THR A 172 3.10 -4.06 18.32
N ASP A 173 2.77 -3.85 17.05
CA ASP A 173 1.45 -4.20 16.53
C ASP A 173 1.32 -5.72 16.51
N VAL A 174 0.60 -6.26 17.47
CA VAL A 174 0.35 -7.69 17.61
C VAL A 174 -1.13 -7.93 17.38
N ASP A 175 -1.45 -8.64 16.31
CA ASP A 175 -2.80 -9.14 16.07
C ASP A 175 -3.01 -10.43 16.88
N PHE A 176 -3.81 -10.36 17.94
CA PHE A 176 -4.06 -11.49 18.83
C PHE A 176 -4.76 -12.68 18.15
N GLU A 177 -5.56 -12.42 17.11
CA GLU A 177 -6.29 -13.47 16.39
C GLU A 177 -5.38 -14.17 15.37
N LEU A 178 -4.43 -13.43 14.81
CA LEU A 178 -3.51 -13.88 13.76
C LEU A 178 -2.08 -14.05 14.29
N TYR A 179 -1.96 -14.30 15.59
CA TYR A 179 -0.66 -14.48 16.23
C TYR A 179 0.24 -15.50 15.50
N GLY A 180 1.52 -15.17 15.38
CA GLY A 180 2.53 -16.00 14.72
C GLY A 180 2.70 -15.73 13.22
N LEU A 181 1.91 -14.84 12.62
CA LEU A 181 2.10 -14.35 11.26
C LEU A 181 2.97 -13.09 11.23
N SER A 182 3.65 -12.85 10.10
CA SER A 182 4.28 -11.55 9.82
C SER A 182 3.20 -10.50 9.50
N ILE A 183 3.53 -9.22 9.63
CA ILE A 183 2.60 -8.09 9.41
C ILE A 183 1.99 -8.15 8.01
N GLU A 184 2.78 -8.43 6.97
CA GLU A 184 2.29 -8.55 5.61
C GLU A 184 1.27 -9.70 5.46
N LYS A 185 1.53 -10.83 6.13
CA LYS A 185 0.62 -11.98 6.13
C LYS A 185 -0.67 -11.69 6.90
N ILE A 186 -0.58 -10.96 8.02
CA ILE A 186 -1.74 -10.46 8.76
C ILE A 186 -2.58 -9.56 7.84
N ALA A 187 -1.95 -8.63 7.15
CA ALA A 187 -2.62 -7.72 6.22
C ALA A 187 -3.35 -8.47 5.09
N VAL A 188 -2.74 -9.53 4.52
CA VAL A 188 -3.38 -10.37 3.50
C VAL A 188 -4.63 -11.06 4.03
N VAL A 189 -4.54 -11.71 5.20
CA VAL A 189 -5.69 -12.41 5.81
C VAL A 189 -6.80 -11.42 6.16
N ARG A 190 -6.45 -10.27 6.74
CA ARG A 190 -7.41 -9.20 7.09
C ARG A 190 -8.07 -8.60 5.84
N ALA A 191 -7.33 -8.44 4.73
CA ALA A 191 -7.89 -7.94 3.48
C ALA A 191 -8.91 -8.91 2.92
N ALA A 192 -8.58 -10.19 2.83
CA ALA A 192 -9.51 -11.21 2.35
C ALA A 192 -10.76 -11.31 3.23
N PHE A 193 -10.58 -11.28 4.57
CA PHE A 193 -11.68 -11.27 5.53
C PHE A 193 -12.58 -10.03 5.34
N ALA A 194 -12.00 -8.83 5.25
CA ALA A 194 -12.76 -7.60 5.09
C ALA A 194 -13.58 -7.59 3.79
N VAL A 195 -13.02 -8.06 2.69
CA VAL A 195 -13.75 -8.18 1.41
C VAL A 195 -14.88 -9.19 1.52
N ALA A 196 -14.62 -10.37 2.13
CA ALA A 196 -15.64 -11.40 2.34
C ALA A 196 -16.78 -10.90 3.23
N GLN A 197 -16.45 -10.17 4.30
CA GLN A 197 -17.44 -9.62 5.24
C GLN A 197 -18.27 -8.48 4.65
N ASN A 198 -17.65 -7.59 3.89
CA ASN A 198 -18.30 -6.36 3.40
C ASN A 198 -18.99 -6.56 2.03
N GLY A 199 -18.65 -7.59 1.27
CA GLY A 199 -19.21 -7.86 -0.06
C GLY A 199 -18.87 -6.78 -1.10
N ASN A 200 -17.80 -6.01 -0.91
CA ASN A 200 -17.43 -4.88 -1.78
C ASN A 200 -16.62 -5.29 -3.03
N TYR A 201 -16.99 -6.39 -3.64
CA TYR A 201 -16.27 -7.03 -4.77
C TYR A 201 -16.11 -6.09 -5.96
N ASP A 202 -17.21 -5.47 -6.40
CA ASP A 202 -17.21 -4.56 -7.55
C ASP A 202 -16.32 -3.35 -7.36
N GLU A 203 -16.26 -2.83 -6.13
CA GLU A 203 -15.36 -1.74 -5.79
C GLU A 203 -13.90 -2.17 -5.91
N MET A 204 -13.54 -3.34 -5.38
CA MET A 204 -12.17 -3.86 -5.46
C MET A 204 -11.75 -4.11 -6.90
N LEU A 205 -12.61 -4.70 -7.73
CA LEU A 205 -12.36 -4.92 -9.16
C LEU A 205 -12.22 -3.60 -9.93
N ARG A 206 -13.06 -2.62 -9.63
CA ARG A 206 -12.97 -1.29 -10.25
C ARG A 206 -11.65 -0.59 -9.90
N ILE A 207 -11.26 -0.61 -8.64
CA ILE A 207 -9.99 -0.03 -8.19
C ILE A 207 -8.81 -0.71 -8.88
N ASP A 208 -8.78 -2.02 -8.94
CA ASP A 208 -7.73 -2.80 -9.62
C ASP A 208 -7.64 -2.44 -11.11
N SER A 209 -8.79 -2.34 -11.79
CA SER A 209 -8.85 -1.94 -13.20
C SER A 209 -8.31 -0.52 -13.42
N GLU A 210 -8.68 0.43 -12.56
CA GLU A 210 -8.16 1.81 -12.59
C GLU A 210 -6.64 1.83 -12.38
N LEU A 211 -6.12 1.05 -11.43
CA LEU A 211 -4.68 0.96 -11.14
C LEU A 211 -3.90 0.31 -12.29
N LYS A 212 -4.42 -0.73 -12.90
CA LYS A 212 -3.81 -1.36 -14.09
C LYS A 212 -3.70 -0.37 -15.23
N ASN A 213 -4.76 0.40 -15.50
CA ASN A 213 -4.71 1.47 -16.51
C ASN A 213 -3.66 2.54 -16.17
N LEU A 214 -3.53 2.93 -14.90
CA LEU A 214 -2.47 3.84 -14.43
C LEU A 214 -1.08 3.30 -14.72
N VAL A 215 -0.84 2.02 -14.44
CA VAL A 215 0.44 1.35 -14.73
C VAL A 215 0.70 1.30 -16.24
N ASP A 216 -0.30 1.01 -17.06
CA ASP A 216 -0.13 0.99 -18.51
C ASP A 216 0.18 2.39 -19.07
N LYS A 217 -0.43 3.44 -18.53
CA LYS A 217 -0.07 4.82 -18.84
C LYS A 217 1.36 5.17 -18.39
N ALA A 218 1.78 4.67 -17.24
CA ALA A 218 3.15 4.84 -16.77
C ALA A 218 4.17 4.14 -17.70
N LYS A 219 3.89 2.92 -18.15
CA LYS A 219 4.71 2.22 -19.16
C LYS A 219 4.81 3.00 -20.46
N LEU A 220 3.68 3.52 -20.94
CA LEU A 220 3.67 4.34 -22.16
C LEU A 220 4.50 5.63 -21.96
N SER A 221 4.37 6.30 -20.81
CA SER A 221 5.17 7.47 -20.48
C SER A 221 6.68 7.16 -20.47
N ALA A 222 7.07 6.02 -19.90
CA ALA A 222 8.48 5.59 -19.88
C ALA A 222 9.04 5.36 -21.29
N GLN A 223 8.22 4.87 -22.23
CA GLN A 223 8.60 4.62 -23.61
C GLN A 223 8.67 5.90 -24.47
N THR A 224 7.73 6.81 -24.27
CA THR A 224 7.60 8.03 -25.07
C THR A 224 8.31 9.23 -24.48
N CYS A 225 8.72 9.16 -23.22
CA CYS A 225 9.21 10.31 -22.42
C CYS A 225 8.19 11.47 -22.34
N GLU A 226 6.90 11.16 -22.53
CA GLU A 226 5.83 12.16 -22.50
C GLU A 226 4.90 11.95 -21.31
N ARG A 227 4.29 13.06 -20.85
CA ARG A 227 3.25 13.02 -19.83
C ARG A 227 2.00 12.35 -20.37
N GLN A 228 1.49 11.35 -19.67
CA GLN A 228 0.23 10.67 -19.99
C GLN A 228 -0.89 11.19 -19.09
N VAL A 229 -2.02 11.52 -19.70
CA VAL A 229 -3.27 11.86 -19.01
C VAL A 229 -4.10 10.58 -18.84
N ILE A 230 -4.79 10.46 -17.69
CA ILE A 230 -5.51 9.26 -17.26
C ILE A 230 -7.00 9.50 -17.37
#